data_c97a0727252829a5f07741169e302e75
#
_entry.id   c97a0727252829a5f07741169e302e75
#
_cell.length_a   1.000
_cell.length_b   1.000
_cell.length_c   1.000
_cell.angle_alpha   90.00
_cell.angle_beta   90.00
_cell.angle_gamma   90.00
#
_symmetry.space_group_name_H-M   'P 1'
#
loop_
_entity.id
_entity.type
_entity.pdbx_description
1 polymer ?
#
loop_
_entity_poly.entity_id
_entity_poly.type
_entity_poly.pdbx_seq_one_letter_code
_entity_poly.pdbx_strand_id
1 'polypeptide(L)' 'MFTWFRRGDEYLRYEAREIARDAYELTIMQSDGTETVERFSNQEALADRQLTLQRELESQGWTGPHGWNL' A
#
# COMPACT_ATOMS: atom_id res chain seq x y z
N MET A 1 -3.68 5.81 8.02
CA MET A 1 -3.10 4.51 8.44
C MET A 1 -2.04 4.08 7.47
N PHE A 2 -0.86 3.78 7.98
CA PHE A 2 0.24 3.28 7.17
C PHE A 2 0.36 1.77 7.32
N THR A 3 0.64 1.11 6.22
CA THR A 3 0.96 -0.30 6.21
C THR A 3 2.33 -0.46 5.58
N TRP A 4 3.19 -1.27 6.17
CA TRP A 4 4.54 -1.44 5.67
C TRP A 4 4.95 -2.90 5.61
N PHE A 5 5.91 -3.16 4.72
CA PHE A 5 6.50 -4.47 4.50
C PHE A 5 8.02 -4.37 4.56
N ARG A 6 8.65 -5.47 4.88
CA ARG A 6 10.10 -5.55 4.97
C ARG A 6 10.63 -6.76 4.20
N ARG A 7 11.76 -6.56 3.54
CA ARG A 7 12.51 -7.64 2.90
C ARG A 7 14.01 -7.34 3.05
N GLY A 8 14.69 -8.06 3.96
CA GLY A 8 16.08 -7.75 4.31
C GLY A 8 16.21 -6.33 4.85
N ASP A 9 17.00 -5.50 4.19
CA ASP A 9 17.19 -4.10 4.56
C ASP A 9 16.25 -3.16 3.80
N GLU A 10 15.36 -3.70 2.97
CA GLU A 10 14.43 -2.91 2.18
C GLU A 10 13.10 -2.75 2.91
N TYR A 11 12.50 -1.58 2.73
CA TYR A 11 11.17 -1.28 3.25
C TYR A 11 10.29 -0.79 2.11
N LEU A 12 9.03 -1.22 2.16
CA LEU A 12 7.99 -0.71 1.29
C LEU A 12 6.81 -0.36 2.18
N ARG A 13 6.24 0.83 1.97
CA ARG A 13 5.04 1.24 2.71
C ARG A 13 4.00 1.76 1.76
N TYR A 14 2.75 1.63 2.15
CA TYR A 14 1.67 2.26 1.41
C TYR A 14 0.66 2.90 2.35
N GLU A 15 0.00 3.91 1.85
CA GLU A 15 -1.06 4.61 2.54
C GLU A 15 -2.28 4.68 1.64
N ALA A 16 -3.43 4.26 2.16
CA ALA A 16 -4.70 4.38 1.47
C ALA A 16 -5.53 5.45 2.17
N ARG A 17 -6.11 6.37 1.40
CA ARG A 17 -6.93 7.44 1.98
C ARG A 17 -8.02 7.89 1.02
N GLU A 18 -9.07 8.43 1.59
CA GLU A 18 -10.13 9.11 0.87
C GLU A 18 -9.73 10.58 0.70
N ILE A 19 -9.62 11.03 -0.55
CA ILE A 19 -9.20 12.40 -0.86
C ILE A 19 -10.38 13.32 -1.18
N ALA A 20 -11.51 12.72 -1.58
CA ALA A 20 -12.76 13.43 -1.83
C ALA A 20 -13.87 12.39 -1.83
N ARG A 21 -15.12 12.83 -1.95
CA ARG A 21 -16.26 11.92 -2.05
C ARG A 21 -16.07 11.02 -3.29
N ASP A 22 -16.15 9.70 -3.06
CA ASP A 22 -15.95 8.68 -4.11
C ASP A 22 -14.62 8.80 -4.84
N ALA A 23 -13.60 9.33 -4.15
CA ALA A 23 -12.25 9.43 -4.69
C ALA A 23 -11.25 8.95 -3.64
N TYR A 24 -10.49 7.91 -3.99
CA TYR A 24 -9.53 7.27 -3.12
C TYR A 24 -8.16 7.25 -3.77
N GLU A 25 -7.14 7.26 -2.95
CA GLU A 25 -5.76 7.26 -3.41
C GLU A 25 -4.93 6.27 -2.62
N LEU A 26 -4.15 5.47 -3.33
CA LEU A 26 -3.18 4.55 -2.76
C LEU A 26 -1.79 5.04 -3.13
N THR A 27 -1.01 5.43 -2.14
CA THR A 27 0.37 5.87 -2.34
C THR A 27 1.30 4.77 -1.87
N ILE A 28 2.18 4.31 -2.75
CA ILE A 28 3.16 3.26 -2.49
C ILE A 28 4.54 3.90 -2.52
N MET A 29 5.30 3.76 -1.44
CA MET A 29 6.65 4.32 -1.30
C MET A 29 7.66 3.20 -1.10
N GLN A 30 8.68 3.17 -1.93
CA GLN A 30 9.76 2.18 -1.85
C GLN A 30 10.98 2.77 -1.13
N SER A 31 11.86 1.88 -0.67
CA SER A 31 13.07 2.28 0.06
C SER A 31 14.05 3.11 -0.77
N ASP A 32 13.98 3.01 -2.09
CA ASP A 32 14.82 3.81 -3.00
C ASP A 32 14.27 5.24 -3.22
N GLY A 33 13.14 5.57 -2.58
CA GLY A 33 12.49 6.85 -2.73
C GLY A 33 11.44 6.92 -3.84
N THR A 34 11.26 5.84 -4.58
CA THR A 34 10.23 5.78 -5.63
C THR A 34 8.85 5.84 -4.99
N GLU A 35 8.01 6.71 -5.52
CA GLU A 35 6.63 6.87 -5.08
C GLU A 35 5.68 6.64 -6.24
N THR A 36 4.68 5.79 -6.03
CA THR A 36 3.64 5.51 -7.02
C THR A 36 2.29 5.85 -6.43
N VAL A 37 1.47 6.56 -7.17
CA VAL A 37 0.13 6.95 -6.74
C VAL A 37 -0.89 6.33 -7.68
N GLU A 38 -1.85 5.60 -7.10
CA GLU A 38 -2.96 4.99 -7.84
C GLU A 38 -4.27 5.58 -7.32
N ARG A 39 -5.21 5.83 -8.21
CA ARG A 39 -6.49 6.44 -7.86
C ARG A 39 -7.64 5.50 -8.16
N PHE A 40 -8.64 5.54 -7.29
CA PHE A 40 -9.82 4.68 -7.38
C PHE A 40 -11.08 5.49 -7.15
N SER A 41 -12.16 5.09 -7.80
CA SER A 41 -13.45 5.78 -7.68
C SER A 41 -14.39 5.15 -6.64
N ASN A 42 -14.01 4.00 -6.06
CA ASN A 42 -14.80 3.34 -5.02
C ASN A 42 -13.91 2.53 -4.08
N GLN A 43 -14.45 2.24 -2.89
CA GLN A 43 -13.73 1.51 -1.85
C GLN A 43 -13.41 0.06 -2.24
N GLU A 44 -14.28 -0.57 -2.99
CA GLU A 44 -14.08 -1.97 -3.39
C GLU A 44 -12.84 -2.13 -4.26
N ALA A 45 -12.66 -1.24 -5.23
CA ALA A 45 -11.51 -1.25 -6.11
C ALA A 45 -10.22 -1.02 -5.30
N LEU A 46 -10.25 -0.09 -4.35
CA LEU A 46 -9.13 0.17 -3.45
C LEU A 46 -8.79 -1.06 -2.62
N ALA A 47 -9.80 -1.69 -2.00
CA ALA A 47 -9.61 -2.88 -1.16
C ALA A 47 -9.05 -4.04 -1.98
N ASP A 48 -9.56 -4.26 -3.18
CA ASP A 48 -9.06 -5.31 -4.08
C ASP A 48 -7.60 -5.07 -4.45
N ARG A 49 -7.24 -3.83 -4.71
CA ARG A 49 -5.85 -3.48 -5.03
C ARG A 49 -4.92 -3.72 -3.86
N GLN A 50 -5.33 -3.36 -2.65
CA GLN A 50 -4.55 -3.62 -1.43
C GLN A 50 -4.31 -5.10 -1.23
N LEU A 51 -5.34 -5.93 -1.42
CA LEU A 51 -5.23 -7.37 -1.27
C LEU A 51 -4.28 -7.98 -2.31
N THR A 52 -4.41 -7.54 -3.57
CA THR A 52 -3.53 -7.99 -4.65
C THR A 52 -2.08 -7.59 -4.37
N LEU A 53 -1.87 -6.35 -3.91
CA LEU A 53 -0.55 -5.85 -3.57
C LEU A 53 0.10 -6.69 -2.46
N GLN A 54 -0.66 -7.02 -1.41
CA GLN A 54 -0.17 -7.87 -0.33
C GLN A 54 0.28 -9.23 -0.85
N ARG A 55 -0.52 -9.85 -1.71
CA ARG A 55 -0.20 -11.15 -2.29
C ARG A 55 1.05 -11.10 -3.16
N GLU A 56 1.16 -10.06 -3.97
CA GLU A 56 2.35 -9.85 -4.81
C GLU A 56 3.60 -9.70 -3.95
N LEU A 57 3.53 -8.91 -2.89
CA LEU A 57 4.67 -8.69 -1.99
C LEU A 57 5.06 -9.96 -1.27
N GLU A 58 4.10 -10.71 -0.75
CA GLU A 58 4.35 -12.00 -0.10
C GLU A 58 5.05 -12.97 -1.05
N SER A 59 4.61 -13.04 -2.30
CA SER A 59 5.21 -13.91 -3.31
C SER A 59 6.64 -13.51 -3.66
N GLN A 60 7.01 -12.26 -3.42
CA GLN A 60 8.34 -11.73 -3.67
C GLN A 60 9.24 -11.78 -2.42
N GLY A 61 8.77 -12.40 -1.35
CA GLY A 61 9.56 -12.57 -0.13
C GLY A 61 9.46 -11.45 0.88
N TRP A 62 8.51 -10.53 0.71
CA TRP A 62 8.28 -9.48 1.68
C TRP A 62 7.52 -10.01 2.89
N THR A 63 7.88 -9.55 4.08
CA THR A 63 7.18 -9.87 5.33
C THR A 63 6.26 -8.73 5.73
N GLY A 64 5.09 -9.05 6.21
CA GLY A 64 4.06 -8.12 6.62
C GLY A 64 2.68 -8.69 6.31
N PRO A 65 1.63 -7.87 6.35
CA PRO A 65 1.66 -6.42 6.61
C PRO A 65 1.87 -6.07 8.08
N HIS A 66 2.58 -4.99 8.31
CA HIS A 66 2.72 -4.38 9.64
C HIS A 66 1.95 -3.06 9.63
N GLY A 67 1.12 -2.84 10.63
CA GLY A 67 0.31 -1.65 10.70
C GLY A 67 0.77 -0.71 11.81
N TRP A 68 0.64 0.58 11.56
CA TRP A 68 0.86 1.61 12.56
C TRP A 68 -0.46 2.29 12.83
N ASN A 69 -0.90 2.22 14.08
CA ASN A 69 -2.04 3.00 14.56
C ASN A 69 -1.49 4.23 15.26
N LEU A 70 -1.66 5.33 14.61
CA LEU A 70 -1.34 6.63 15.20
C LEU A 70 -2.59 7.23 15.84
#